data_8019b382466f0f68bf66af13dc0d7e7b
#
_entry.id   8019b382466f0f68bf66af13dc0d7e7b
#
_cell.length_a   1.000
_cell.length_b   1.000
_cell.length_c   1.000
_cell.angle_alpha   90.00
_cell.angle_beta   90.00
_cell.angle_gamma   90.00
#
_symmetry.space_group_name_H-M   'P 1'
#
loop_
_entity.id
_entity.type
_entity.pdbx_description
1 polymer ?
#
loop_
_entity_poly.entity_id
_entity_poly.type
_entity_poly.pdbx_seq_one_letter_code
_entity_poly.pdbx_strand_id
1 'polypeptide(L)'
;MTGTVQTRYGVLAYGPRGALHREAAVALLTLQAYAPAGSEIVLLTDRPDHYRWFGNSITIDRLTAATVREWRGPLDDPFRPSLEALRRLAEDAAADVVLADTDTMVRRDLTPLAERLAAGAVFMHHREYSLAAPPRKGDRSLAHEIVGRTWRGITPDGAASMWNAGVVASSRRHAGIFDRTLAVFDEIRPLTRYFAVDQLACSIVLAAYAPIEEAAPWFDHYWGNRPWFGRATERFLSRALVEGLTPLGASERLKTEPIVGALDARAPWWLTRLRRFISPAVPDDDIHELDDRRER
;
A
#
# COMPACT_ATOMS: atom_id res chain seq x y z
N MET A 1 26.81 -15.30 -10.61
CA MET A 1 27.00 -14.30 -9.57
C MET A 1 25.60 -13.85 -9.17
N THR A 2 25.07 -14.30 -8.04
CA THR A 2 23.82 -13.82 -7.48
C THR A 2 24.10 -12.43 -6.92
N GLY A 3 23.73 -11.37 -7.69
CA GLY A 3 23.80 -10.00 -7.20
C GLY A 3 22.96 -9.87 -5.93
N THR A 4 23.46 -9.16 -4.94
CA THR A 4 22.72 -8.89 -3.69
C THR A 4 21.49 -8.07 -4.05
N VAL A 5 20.30 -8.55 -3.68
CA VAL A 5 19.04 -7.78 -3.82
C VAL A 5 19.19 -6.49 -3.03
N GLN A 6 19.03 -5.35 -3.69
CA GLN A 6 19.19 -4.04 -3.05
C GLN A 6 17.86 -3.53 -2.47
N THR A 7 16.76 -3.76 -3.19
CA THR A 7 15.42 -3.30 -2.78
C THR A 7 14.38 -4.39 -3.07
N ARG A 8 13.52 -4.66 -2.10
CA ARG A 8 12.32 -5.49 -2.23
C ARG A 8 11.10 -4.62 -2.38
N TYR A 9 10.39 -4.81 -3.47
CA TYR A 9 9.09 -4.19 -3.71
C TYR A 9 7.99 -5.22 -3.47
N GLY A 10 7.21 -5.02 -2.41
CA GLY A 10 6.13 -5.92 -2.00
C GLY A 10 4.76 -5.40 -2.40
N VAL A 11 3.86 -6.33 -2.71
CA VAL A 11 2.42 -6.11 -2.81
C VAL A 11 1.72 -7.18 -1.97
N LEU A 12 0.76 -6.77 -1.13
CA LEU A 12 -0.05 -7.69 -0.34
C LEU A 12 -1.45 -7.81 -0.96
N ALA A 13 -1.82 -9.02 -1.39
CA ALA A 13 -3.15 -9.29 -1.95
C ALA A 13 -3.71 -10.60 -1.40
N TYR A 14 -4.75 -10.54 -0.58
CA TYR A 14 -5.37 -11.70 0.03
C TYR A 14 -6.90 -11.63 0.04
N GLY A 15 -7.54 -12.77 0.26
CA GLY A 15 -8.98 -12.90 0.31
C GLY A 15 -9.62 -13.17 -1.06
N PRO A 16 -10.96 -13.30 -1.12
CA PRO A 16 -11.65 -13.80 -2.31
C PRO A 16 -11.92 -12.76 -3.39
N ARG A 17 -11.69 -11.46 -3.15
CA ARG A 17 -12.08 -10.37 -4.05
C ARG A 17 -11.26 -10.36 -5.34
N GLY A 18 -11.85 -10.77 -6.47
CA GLY A 18 -11.18 -10.77 -7.77
C GLY A 18 -10.71 -9.39 -8.23
N ALA A 19 -11.43 -8.32 -7.89
CA ALA A 19 -11.02 -6.95 -8.19
C ALA A 19 -9.69 -6.58 -7.55
N LEU A 20 -9.49 -6.92 -6.27
CA LEU A 20 -8.24 -6.67 -5.54
C LEU A 20 -7.06 -7.41 -6.20
N HIS A 21 -7.25 -8.65 -6.65
CA HIS A 21 -6.20 -9.40 -7.34
C HIS A 21 -5.88 -8.83 -8.73
N ARG A 22 -6.86 -8.26 -9.44
CA ARG A 22 -6.61 -7.55 -10.70
C ARG A 22 -5.83 -6.25 -10.48
N GLU A 23 -6.18 -5.48 -9.44
CA GLU A 23 -5.43 -4.29 -9.02
C GLU A 23 -3.99 -4.66 -8.69
N ALA A 24 -3.78 -5.69 -7.85
CA ALA A 24 -2.45 -6.20 -7.51
C ALA A 24 -1.64 -6.63 -8.75
N ALA A 25 -2.28 -7.31 -9.73
CA ALA A 25 -1.59 -7.70 -10.96
C ALA A 25 -1.05 -6.48 -11.72
N VAL A 26 -1.82 -5.38 -11.81
CA VAL A 26 -1.34 -4.15 -12.47
C VAL A 26 -0.29 -3.43 -11.63
N ALA A 27 -0.42 -3.39 -10.31
CA ALA A 27 0.62 -2.86 -9.43
C ALA A 27 1.96 -3.59 -9.66
N LEU A 28 1.94 -4.94 -9.71
CA LEU A 28 3.12 -5.77 -9.99
C LEU A 28 3.70 -5.48 -11.39
N LEU A 29 2.86 -5.36 -12.42
CA LEU A 29 3.33 -5.02 -13.77
C LEU A 29 4.00 -3.65 -13.82
N THR A 30 3.45 -2.65 -13.11
CA THR A 30 4.08 -1.32 -13.07
C THR A 30 5.38 -1.33 -12.25
N LEU A 31 5.46 -2.13 -11.19
CA LEU A 31 6.73 -2.36 -10.48
C LEU A 31 7.76 -3.02 -11.40
N GLN A 32 7.40 -4.06 -12.16
CA GLN A 32 8.31 -4.68 -13.14
C GLN A 32 8.78 -3.69 -14.22
N ALA A 33 7.91 -2.76 -14.61
CA ALA A 33 8.23 -1.76 -15.63
C ALA A 33 9.31 -0.76 -15.18
N TYR A 34 9.32 -0.41 -13.87
CA TYR A 34 10.06 0.74 -13.39
C TYR A 34 11.04 0.46 -12.24
N ALA A 35 11.05 -0.75 -11.66
CA ALA A 35 12.02 -1.11 -10.63
C ALA A 35 13.43 -1.21 -11.20
N PRO A 36 14.47 -0.75 -10.47
CA PRO A 36 15.86 -0.88 -10.90
C PRO A 36 16.26 -2.34 -11.09
N ALA A 37 17.24 -2.58 -11.97
CA ALA A 37 17.82 -3.91 -12.12
C ALA A 37 18.40 -4.42 -10.78
N GLY A 38 18.19 -5.71 -10.49
CA GLY A 38 18.58 -6.31 -9.21
C GLY A 38 17.58 -6.12 -8.07
N SER A 39 16.42 -5.50 -8.34
CA SER A 39 15.30 -5.48 -7.41
C SER A 39 14.57 -6.82 -7.36
N GLU A 40 14.01 -7.15 -6.21
CA GLU A 40 13.09 -8.26 -6.05
C GLU A 40 11.65 -7.74 -5.98
N ILE A 41 10.74 -8.31 -6.78
CA ILE A 41 9.31 -8.01 -6.72
C ILE A 41 8.61 -9.18 -6.04
N VAL A 42 7.99 -8.92 -4.90
CA VAL A 42 7.39 -9.94 -4.03
C VAL A 42 5.89 -9.73 -3.94
N LEU A 43 5.14 -10.78 -4.22
CA LEU A 43 3.71 -10.83 -3.97
C LEU A 43 3.44 -11.71 -2.75
N LEU A 44 2.85 -11.13 -1.70
CA LEU A 44 2.35 -11.89 -0.55
C LEU A 44 0.86 -12.18 -0.78
N THR A 45 0.47 -13.47 -0.92
CA THR A 45 -0.92 -13.82 -1.28
C THR A 45 -1.34 -15.21 -0.78
N ASP A 46 -2.63 -15.33 -0.47
CA ASP A 46 -3.29 -16.62 -0.23
C ASP A 46 -3.91 -17.23 -1.50
N ARG A 47 -3.80 -16.53 -2.64
CA ARG A 47 -4.32 -16.93 -3.94
C ARG A 47 -3.25 -17.00 -5.04
N PRO A 48 -2.17 -17.77 -4.87
CA PRO A 48 -1.05 -17.79 -5.81
C PRO A 48 -1.46 -18.19 -7.23
N ASP A 49 -2.52 -18.98 -7.36
CA ASP A 49 -3.02 -19.45 -8.65
C ASP A 49 -3.54 -18.34 -9.57
N HIS A 50 -3.99 -17.21 -9.00
CA HIS A 50 -4.41 -16.04 -9.77
C HIS A 50 -3.23 -15.35 -10.50
N TYR A 51 -1.99 -15.68 -10.12
CA TYR A 51 -0.78 -15.05 -10.62
C TYR A 51 0.13 -15.98 -11.43
N ARG A 52 -0.38 -17.15 -11.83
CA ARG A 52 0.38 -18.13 -12.65
C ARG A 52 0.97 -17.52 -13.92
N TRP A 53 0.28 -16.53 -14.48
CA TRP A 53 0.75 -15.79 -15.66
C TRP A 53 2.12 -15.16 -15.47
N PHE A 54 2.45 -14.68 -14.25
CA PHE A 54 3.74 -14.07 -13.96
C PHE A 54 4.92 -15.05 -14.00
N GLY A 55 4.67 -16.35 -13.86
CA GLY A 55 5.75 -17.37 -13.83
C GLY A 55 6.81 -17.04 -12.78
N ASN A 56 8.07 -17.00 -13.22
CA ASN A 56 9.22 -16.69 -12.37
C ASN A 56 9.61 -15.20 -12.41
N SER A 57 8.79 -14.33 -12.98
CA SER A 57 9.12 -12.89 -13.08
C SER A 57 8.87 -12.13 -11.78
N ILE A 58 8.21 -12.75 -10.80
CA ILE A 58 8.02 -12.25 -9.43
C ILE A 58 8.24 -13.39 -8.44
N THR A 59 8.59 -13.05 -7.22
CA THR A 59 8.59 -13.97 -6.07
C THR A 59 7.20 -14.03 -5.45
N ILE A 60 6.65 -15.24 -5.25
CA ILE A 60 5.36 -15.41 -4.57
C ILE A 60 5.61 -15.95 -3.16
N ASP A 61 5.36 -15.13 -2.15
CA ASP A 61 5.30 -15.55 -0.74
C ASP A 61 3.85 -16.00 -0.44
N ARG A 62 3.69 -17.31 -0.24
CA ARG A 62 2.36 -17.93 -0.05
C ARG A 62 1.90 -17.76 1.37
N LEU A 63 0.76 -17.09 1.53
CA LEU A 63 0.06 -17.01 2.79
C LEU A 63 -0.95 -18.14 2.92
N THR A 64 -1.07 -18.68 4.13
CA THR A 64 -2.18 -19.61 4.46
C THR A 64 -3.34 -18.83 5.07
N ALA A 65 -4.53 -19.40 5.06
CA ALA A 65 -5.66 -18.82 5.77
C ALA A 65 -5.39 -18.68 7.29
N ALA A 66 -4.54 -19.55 7.86
CA ALA A 66 -4.09 -19.43 9.24
C ALA A 66 -3.19 -18.22 9.43
N THR A 67 -2.21 -18.02 8.54
CA THR A 67 -1.31 -16.84 8.53
C THR A 67 -2.11 -15.54 8.41
N VAL A 68 -3.07 -15.47 7.51
CA VAL A 68 -3.91 -14.27 7.34
C VAL A 68 -4.71 -13.96 8.61
N ARG A 69 -5.30 -14.99 9.26
CA ARG A 69 -6.01 -14.80 10.55
C ARG A 69 -5.07 -14.34 11.66
N GLU A 70 -3.88 -14.92 11.76
CA GLU A 70 -2.86 -14.51 12.73
C GLU A 70 -2.45 -13.06 12.52
N TRP A 71 -2.20 -12.66 11.26
CA TRP A 71 -1.81 -11.30 10.91
C TRP A 71 -2.90 -10.27 11.20
N ARG A 72 -4.17 -10.64 11.12
CA ARG A 72 -5.29 -9.76 11.52
C ARG A 72 -5.37 -9.51 13.02
N GLY A 73 -4.69 -10.36 13.82
CA GLY A 73 -4.58 -10.21 15.26
C GLY A 73 -5.89 -10.43 16.01
N PRO A 74 -5.89 -10.21 17.34
CA PRO A 74 -7.03 -10.52 18.21
C PRO A 74 -8.28 -9.66 17.95
N LEU A 75 -8.12 -8.50 17.31
CA LEU A 75 -9.23 -7.60 16.97
C LEU A 75 -9.74 -7.80 15.53
N ASP A 76 -9.26 -8.81 14.83
CA ASP A 76 -9.60 -9.13 13.43
C ASP A 76 -9.48 -7.90 12.51
N ASP A 77 -8.40 -7.12 12.68
CA ASP A 77 -8.21 -5.86 11.95
C ASP A 77 -7.77 -6.10 10.51
N PRO A 78 -8.47 -5.53 9.51
CA PRO A 78 -8.15 -5.75 8.09
C PRO A 78 -6.89 -5.01 7.61
N PHE A 79 -6.36 -4.04 8.35
CA PHE A 79 -5.18 -3.23 7.97
C PHE A 79 -3.90 -3.74 8.63
N ARG A 80 -4.00 -4.44 9.77
CA ARG A 80 -2.83 -5.03 10.46
C ARG A 80 -1.97 -5.92 9.56
N PRO A 81 -2.54 -6.73 8.62
CA PRO A 81 -1.74 -7.55 7.70
C PRO A 81 -0.74 -6.76 6.84
N SER A 82 -0.97 -5.48 6.53
CA SER A 82 0.00 -4.66 5.80
C SER A 82 1.27 -4.42 6.62
N LEU A 83 1.15 -4.26 7.94
CA LEU A 83 2.29 -4.11 8.84
C LEU A 83 3.07 -5.43 9.00
N GLU A 84 2.38 -6.56 9.05
CA GLU A 84 3.00 -7.89 9.05
C GLU A 84 3.72 -8.17 7.73
N ALA A 85 3.15 -7.73 6.60
CA ALA A 85 3.80 -7.84 5.29
C ALA A 85 5.10 -7.02 5.24
N LEU A 86 5.10 -5.79 5.76
CA LEU A 86 6.31 -4.97 5.90
C LEU A 86 7.37 -5.68 6.75
N ARG A 87 6.98 -6.23 7.90
CA ARG A 87 7.87 -6.99 8.78
C ARG A 87 8.43 -8.22 8.05
N ARG A 88 7.58 -8.97 7.36
CA ARG A 88 7.96 -10.15 6.59
C ARG A 88 8.95 -9.83 5.46
N LEU A 89 8.75 -8.74 4.73
CA LEU A 89 9.66 -8.29 3.68
C LEU A 89 11.02 -7.87 4.23
N ALA A 90 11.09 -7.40 5.48
CA ALA A 90 12.30 -6.93 6.14
C ALA A 90 13.02 -8.00 6.98
N GLU A 91 12.48 -9.24 7.06
CA GLU A 91 12.87 -10.27 8.03
C GLU A 91 14.38 -10.61 8.01
N ASP A 92 15.01 -10.62 6.85
CA ASP A 92 16.43 -10.92 6.69
C ASP A 92 17.35 -9.69 6.69
N ALA A 93 16.79 -8.49 6.82
CA ALA A 93 17.50 -7.21 6.79
C ALA A 93 18.48 -7.04 5.59
N ALA A 94 18.33 -7.85 4.54
CA ALA A 94 19.27 -7.90 3.42
C ALA A 94 18.98 -6.80 2.38
N ALA A 95 17.75 -6.28 2.32
CA ALA A 95 17.30 -5.34 1.32
C ALA A 95 16.51 -4.17 1.93
N ASP A 96 16.51 -3.04 1.24
CA ASP A 96 15.56 -1.97 1.49
C ASP A 96 14.15 -2.45 1.12
N VAL A 97 13.13 -2.00 1.83
CA VAL A 97 11.75 -2.50 1.67
C VAL A 97 10.82 -1.39 1.19
N VAL A 98 10.01 -1.70 0.20
CA VAL A 98 8.87 -0.88 -0.26
C VAL A 98 7.64 -1.78 -0.30
N LEU A 99 6.62 -1.48 0.48
CA LEU A 99 5.30 -2.09 0.34
C LEU A 99 4.37 -1.09 -0.34
N ALA A 100 3.73 -1.51 -1.43
CA ALA A 100 2.75 -0.74 -2.16
C ALA A 100 1.38 -1.41 -2.09
N ASP A 101 0.33 -0.64 -1.88
CA ASP A 101 -1.05 -1.13 -1.88
C ASP A 101 -1.44 -1.64 -3.28
N THR A 102 -2.42 -2.52 -3.35
CA THR A 102 -2.91 -3.08 -4.62
C THR A 102 -3.44 -2.02 -5.57
N ASP A 103 -3.97 -0.92 -5.04
CA ASP A 103 -4.50 0.21 -5.79
C ASP A 103 -3.46 1.32 -6.00
N THR A 104 -2.21 0.91 -6.21
CA THR A 104 -1.13 1.81 -6.63
C THR A 104 -0.63 1.49 -8.04
N MET A 105 -0.04 2.47 -8.69
CA MET A 105 0.67 2.32 -9.98
C MET A 105 1.95 3.13 -9.98
N VAL A 106 3.05 2.49 -10.35
CA VAL A 106 4.32 3.20 -10.59
C VAL A 106 4.23 3.95 -11.91
N ARG A 107 4.75 5.19 -11.94
CA ARG A 107 4.66 6.09 -13.10
C ARG A 107 6.00 6.44 -13.72
N ARG A 108 7.07 6.20 -13.03
CA ARG A 108 8.43 6.54 -13.50
C ARG A 108 9.48 5.67 -12.83
N ASP A 109 10.69 5.74 -13.35
CA ASP A 109 11.85 5.03 -12.83
C ASP A 109 12.02 5.20 -11.31
N LEU A 110 12.15 4.07 -10.62
CA LEU A 110 12.30 4.00 -9.16
C LEU A 110 13.77 4.05 -8.71
N THR A 111 14.73 4.17 -9.62
CA THR A 111 16.17 4.27 -9.27
C THR A 111 16.44 5.37 -8.25
N PRO A 112 15.91 6.62 -8.41
CA PRO A 112 16.16 7.68 -7.43
C PRO A 112 15.59 7.38 -6.04
N LEU A 113 14.42 6.71 -5.97
CA LEU A 113 13.84 6.28 -4.69
C LEU A 113 14.73 5.21 -4.03
N ALA A 114 15.18 4.21 -4.79
CA ALA A 114 16.06 3.15 -4.28
C ALA A 114 17.40 3.71 -3.78
N GLU A 115 17.99 4.69 -4.46
CA GLU A 115 19.21 5.38 -4.03
C GLU A 115 18.99 6.12 -2.69
N ARG A 116 17.85 6.78 -2.52
CA ARG A 116 17.49 7.44 -1.26
C ARG A 116 17.32 6.43 -0.12
N LEU A 117 16.66 5.30 -0.38
CA LEU A 117 16.53 4.20 0.58
C LEU A 117 17.91 3.68 0.98
N ALA A 118 18.78 3.40 0.02
CA ALA A 118 20.15 2.95 0.31
C ALA A 118 20.95 3.96 1.16
N ALA A 119 20.61 5.26 1.06
CA ALA A 119 21.19 6.33 1.89
C ALA A 119 20.58 6.41 3.30
N GLY A 120 19.47 5.70 3.59
CA GLY A 120 18.82 5.69 4.91
C GLY A 120 17.49 6.44 4.97
N ALA A 121 16.89 6.77 3.81
CA ALA A 121 15.58 7.43 3.79
C ALA A 121 14.45 6.47 4.22
N VAL A 122 13.34 7.07 4.62
CA VAL A 122 12.03 6.41 4.80
C VAL A 122 10.98 7.16 3.99
N PHE A 123 10.02 6.42 3.43
CA PHE A 123 8.99 7.02 2.60
C PHE A 123 7.59 6.59 3.04
N MET A 124 6.64 7.51 2.88
CA MET A 124 5.21 7.20 2.80
C MET A 124 4.61 7.89 1.57
N HIS A 125 3.39 7.50 1.16
CA HIS A 125 2.84 7.96 -0.11
C HIS A 125 2.80 9.49 -0.21
N HIS A 126 2.06 10.17 0.68
CA HIS A 126 2.04 11.63 0.78
C HIS A 126 1.61 12.07 2.17
N ARG A 127 1.94 13.32 2.53
CA ARG A 127 1.49 13.93 3.77
C ARG A 127 0.02 14.34 3.67
N GLU A 128 -0.83 13.87 4.59
CA GLU A 128 -2.25 14.21 4.60
C GLU A 128 -2.54 15.47 5.42
N TYR A 129 -2.09 15.51 6.68
CA TYR A 129 -2.29 16.65 7.58
C TYR A 129 -1.34 16.61 8.79
N SER A 130 -1.21 17.74 9.47
CA SER A 130 -0.52 17.82 10.77
C SER A 130 -1.46 17.41 11.90
N LEU A 131 -0.96 16.67 12.88
CA LEU A 131 -1.72 16.30 14.09
C LEU A 131 -2.09 17.53 14.95
N ALA A 132 -1.44 18.69 14.76
CA ALA A 132 -1.85 19.96 15.39
C ALA A 132 -3.11 20.57 14.75
N ALA A 133 -3.41 20.24 13.48
CA ALA A 133 -4.53 20.82 12.74
C ALA A 133 -5.30 19.73 11.94
N PRO A 134 -5.88 18.72 12.60
CA PRO A 134 -6.61 17.65 11.95
C PRO A 134 -7.91 18.18 11.31
N PRO A 135 -8.21 17.82 10.05
CA PRO A 135 -9.30 18.44 9.29
C PRO A 135 -10.68 17.98 9.75
N ARG A 136 -10.85 16.71 10.15
CA ARG A 136 -12.15 16.11 10.48
C ARG A 136 -12.31 15.88 11.97
N LYS A 137 -13.56 15.69 12.43
CA LYS A 137 -13.85 15.41 13.85
C LYS A 137 -13.14 14.12 14.32
N GLY A 138 -13.18 13.05 13.53
CA GLY A 138 -12.52 11.78 13.84
C GLY A 138 -10.99 11.93 13.94
N ASP A 139 -10.38 12.70 13.04
CA ASP A 139 -8.95 12.97 13.02
C ASP A 139 -8.54 13.78 14.29
N ARG A 140 -9.38 14.74 14.73
CA ARG A 140 -9.16 15.51 15.97
C ARG A 140 -9.24 14.61 17.21
N SER A 141 -10.21 13.71 17.27
CA SER A 141 -10.33 12.75 18.37
C SER A 141 -9.08 11.86 18.45
N LEU A 142 -8.62 11.34 17.30
CA LEU A 142 -7.41 10.54 17.22
C LEU A 142 -6.18 11.34 17.68
N ALA A 143 -5.98 12.55 17.16
CA ALA A 143 -4.84 13.38 17.54
C ALA A 143 -4.83 13.68 19.04
N HIS A 144 -5.99 13.93 19.66
CA HIS A 144 -6.13 14.16 21.10
C HIS A 144 -5.71 12.92 21.92
N GLU A 145 -6.00 11.71 21.42
CA GLU A 145 -5.61 10.47 22.09
C GLU A 145 -4.11 10.16 21.95
N ILE A 146 -3.45 10.65 20.91
CA ILE A 146 -2.12 10.24 20.52
C ILE A 146 -1.03 11.23 20.90
N VAL A 147 -1.27 12.53 20.66
CA VAL A 147 -0.26 13.57 20.89
C VAL A 147 0.07 13.70 22.38
N GLY A 148 1.37 13.76 22.69
CA GLY A 148 1.87 13.87 24.06
C GLY A 148 1.89 12.57 24.86
N ARG A 149 1.36 11.46 24.33
CA ARG A 149 1.51 10.14 24.95
C ARG A 149 2.71 9.40 24.36
N THR A 150 3.33 8.56 25.14
CA THR A 150 4.50 7.75 24.71
C THR A 150 4.06 6.37 24.27
N TRP A 151 4.41 6.00 23.03
CA TRP A 151 4.14 4.73 22.37
C TRP A 151 5.46 4.04 22.03
N ARG A 152 5.77 2.94 22.70
CA ARG A 152 7.07 2.25 22.51
C ARG A 152 8.29 3.18 22.52
N GLY A 153 8.29 4.16 23.44
CA GLY A 153 9.39 5.12 23.59
C GLY A 153 9.39 6.25 22.54
N ILE A 154 8.30 6.43 21.79
CA ILE A 154 8.09 7.57 20.88
C ILE A 154 6.95 8.43 21.42
N THR A 155 7.19 9.74 21.56
CA THR A 155 6.16 10.70 21.99
C THR A 155 5.88 11.65 20.83
N PRO A 156 4.81 11.42 20.05
CA PRO A 156 4.43 12.35 18.99
C PRO A 156 4.03 13.70 19.60
N ASP A 157 4.52 14.76 19.01
CA ASP A 157 4.12 16.13 19.34
C ASP A 157 3.13 16.68 18.29
N GLY A 158 2.72 17.93 18.45
CA GLY A 158 1.84 18.60 17.51
C GLY A 158 2.45 18.80 16.10
N ALA A 159 3.77 18.71 15.95
CA ALA A 159 4.44 18.80 14.64
C ALA A 159 4.35 17.48 13.86
N ALA A 160 4.07 16.36 14.53
CA ALA A 160 3.85 15.07 13.87
C ALA A 160 2.71 15.17 12.84
N SER A 161 2.79 14.36 11.82
CA SER A 161 1.84 14.39 10.71
C SER A 161 1.26 13.02 10.45
N MET A 162 0.03 12.98 9.95
CA MET A 162 -0.56 11.80 9.34
C MET A 162 -0.07 11.72 7.89
N TRP A 163 0.43 10.57 7.53
CA TRP A 163 0.89 10.25 6.19
C TRP A 163 0.06 9.12 5.60
N ASN A 164 -0.23 9.18 4.33
CA ASN A 164 -0.93 8.11 3.63
C ASN A 164 -0.04 6.88 3.46
N ALA A 165 -0.55 5.70 3.80
CA ALA A 165 0.18 4.44 3.79
C ALA A 165 0.04 3.62 2.49
N GLY A 166 -0.53 4.17 1.42
CA GLY A 166 -0.60 3.47 0.13
C GLY A 166 0.76 3.04 -0.44
N VAL A 167 1.83 3.71 0.02
CA VAL A 167 3.23 3.25 -0.11
C VAL A 167 3.92 3.50 1.22
N VAL A 168 4.60 2.48 1.75
CA VAL A 168 5.45 2.57 2.93
C VAL A 168 6.80 1.96 2.60
N ALA A 169 7.88 2.71 2.84
CA ALA A 169 9.22 2.21 2.55
C ALA A 169 10.23 2.59 3.64
N SER A 170 11.19 1.70 3.84
CA SER A 170 12.28 1.92 4.78
C SER A 170 13.58 1.30 4.30
N SER A 171 14.66 2.00 4.61
CA SER A 171 16.01 1.48 4.45
C SER A 171 16.25 0.28 5.37
N ARG A 172 17.01 -0.71 4.90
CA ARG A 172 17.55 -1.82 5.70
C ARG A 172 18.42 -1.35 6.88
N ARG A 173 18.88 -0.09 6.87
CA ARG A 173 19.64 0.50 7.98
C ARG A 173 18.80 0.68 9.24
N HIS A 174 17.48 0.64 9.12
CA HIS A 174 16.55 0.83 10.22
C HIS A 174 16.03 -0.52 10.75
N ALA A 175 16.94 -1.32 11.28
CA ALA A 175 16.59 -2.63 11.85
C ALA A 175 15.47 -2.52 12.90
N GLY A 176 14.47 -3.43 12.83
CA GLY A 176 13.36 -3.49 13.77
C GLY A 176 12.30 -2.38 13.62
N ILE A 177 12.39 -1.53 12.59
CA ILE A 177 11.42 -0.44 12.39
C ILE A 177 9.99 -0.96 12.25
N PHE A 178 9.78 -2.05 11.53
CA PHE A 178 8.45 -2.61 11.30
C PHE A 178 7.95 -3.44 12.49
N ASP A 179 8.83 -4.07 13.27
CA ASP A 179 8.45 -4.69 14.56
C ASP A 179 7.94 -3.61 15.53
N ARG A 180 8.63 -2.46 15.56
CA ARG A 180 8.21 -1.32 16.38
C ARG A 180 6.91 -0.72 15.88
N THR A 181 6.72 -0.62 14.56
CA THR A 181 5.48 -0.13 13.96
C THR A 181 4.29 -1.01 14.33
N LEU A 182 4.45 -2.31 14.21
CA LEU A 182 3.42 -3.28 14.60
C LEU A 182 3.09 -3.20 16.09
N ALA A 183 4.12 -3.08 16.95
CA ALA A 183 3.93 -2.94 18.38
C ALA A 183 3.20 -1.63 18.76
N VAL A 184 3.49 -0.52 18.08
CA VAL A 184 2.77 0.77 18.25
C VAL A 184 1.31 0.64 17.78
N PHE A 185 1.09 -0.01 16.63
CA PHE A 185 -0.26 -0.30 16.16
C PHE A 185 -1.06 -1.10 17.20
N ASP A 186 -0.50 -2.20 17.70
CA ASP A 186 -1.16 -3.11 18.64
C ASP A 186 -1.47 -2.42 19.99
N GLU A 187 -0.70 -1.38 20.40
CA GLU A 187 -1.00 -0.54 21.57
C GLU A 187 -2.12 0.48 21.31
N ILE A 188 -2.14 1.10 20.13
CA ILE A 188 -3.11 2.16 19.80
C ILE A 188 -4.46 1.56 19.41
N ARG A 189 -4.47 0.49 18.66
CA ARG A 189 -5.69 -0.06 18.04
C ARG A 189 -6.84 -0.36 19.01
N PRO A 190 -6.61 -0.91 20.22
CA PRO A 190 -7.67 -1.13 21.19
C PRO A 190 -8.32 0.14 21.74
N LEU A 191 -7.64 1.29 21.66
CA LEU A 191 -8.07 2.56 22.24
C LEU A 191 -8.95 3.39 21.30
N THR A 192 -9.00 3.05 20.01
CA THR A 192 -9.71 3.84 19.00
C THR A 192 -10.41 2.98 17.96
N ARG A 193 -11.53 3.48 17.45
CA ARG A 193 -12.22 2.91 16.28
C ARG A 193 -11.79 3.58 14.97
N TYR A 194 -10.81 4.45 15.01
CA TYR A 194 -10.31 5.10 13.82
C TYR A 194 -9.77 4.04 12.83
N PHE A 195 -10.15 4.13 11.55
CA PHE A 195 -9.89 3.05 10.60
C PHE A 195 -8.41 2.95 10.18
N ALA A 196 -7.68 4.08 10.09
CA ALA A 196 -6.31 4.16 9.58
C ALA A 196 -5.26 4.21 10.71
N VAL A 197 -5.36 3.30 11.68
CA VAL A 197 -4.38 3.20 12.80
C VAL A 197 -3.03 2.68 12.30
N ASP A 198 -3.02 1.81 11.30
CA ASP A 198 -1.84 1.34 10.60
C ASP A 198 -1.04 2.49 9.97
N GLN A 199 -1.74 3.38 9.28
CA GLN A 199 -1.19 4.59 8.69
C GLN A 199 -0.59 5.52 9.76
N LEU A 200 -1.27 5.69 10.90
CA LEU A 200 -0.78 6.46 12.03
C LEU A 200 0.48 5.83 12.64
N ALA A 201 0.46 4.51 12.88
CA ALA A 201 1.61 3.80 13.45
C ALA A 201 2.84 3.93 12.56
N CYS A 202 2.70 3.76 11.24
CA CYS A 202 3.77 4.04 10.27
C CYS A 202 4.24 5.50 10.38
N SER A 203 3.32 6.47 10.40
CA SER A 203 3.65 7.89 10.46
C SER A 203 4.49 8.25 11.70
N ILE A 204 4.10 7.72 12.87
CA ILE A 204 4.80 7.99 14.13
C ILE A 204 6.18 7.31 14.15
N VAL A 205 6.21 6.04 13.77
CA VAL A 205 7.45 5.26 13.93
C VAL A 205 8.48 5.64 12.88
N LEU A 206 8.11 5.75 11.61
CA LEU A 206 9.07 6.11 10.57
C LEU A 206 9.69 7.49 10.84
N ALA A 207 8.89 8.47 11.27
CA ALA A 207 9.35 9.81 11.63
C ALA A 207 10.39 9.83 12.78
N ALA A 208 10.38 8.80 13.64
CA ALA A 208 11.36 8.68 14.73
C ALA A 208 12.73 8.16 14.26
N TYR A 209 12.82 7.60 13.04
CA TYR A 209 14.08 7.10 12.46
C TYR A 209 14.70 8.10 11.48
N ALA A 210 13.88 8.73 10.63
CA ALA A 210 14.32 9.74 9.68
C ALA A 210 13.14 10.63 9.26
N PRO A 211 13.38 11.83 8.69
CA PRO A 211 12.33 12.60 8.05
C PRO A 211 11.64 11.78 6.97
N ILE A 212 10.30 11.71 7.01
CA ILE A 212 9.54 10.98 6.00
C ILE A 212 9.53 11.78 4.70
N GLU A 213 9.90 11.11 3.61
CA GLU A 213 9.84 11.65 2.25
C GLU A 213 8.57 11.17 1.53
N GLU A 214 8.10 11.95 0.55
CA GLU A 214 6.91 11.57 -0.24
C GLU A 214 7.26 10.61 -1.37
N ALA A 215 6.53 9.48 -1.47
CA ALA A 215 6.61 8.56 -2.60
C ALA A 215 5.66 8.93 -3.75
N ALA A 216 4.73 9.85 -3.56
CA ALA A 216 3.77 10.32 -4.56
C ALA A 216 4.39 10.78 -5.90
N PRO A 217 5.64 11.30 -5.98
CA PRO A 217 6.27 11.57 -7.27
C PRO A 217 6.46 10.34 -8.17
N TRP A 218 6.52 9.14 -7.60
CA TRP A 218 6.72 7.88 -8.33
C TRP A 218 5.48 7.01 -8.40
N PHE A 219 4.57 7.11 -7.41
CA PHE A 219 3.41 6.26 -7.25
C PHE A 219 2.11 7.05 -7.30
N ASP A 220 1.19 6.64 -8.16
CA ASP A 220 -0.21 7.01 -8.03
C ASP A 220 -0.89 6.05 -7.05
N HIS A 221 -1.69 6.56 -6.13
CA HIS A 221 -2.56 5.80 -5.26
C HIS A 221 -4.01 6.22 -5.50
N TYR A 222 -4.82 5.34 -6.10
CA TYR A 222 -6.14 5.70 -6.63
C TYR A 222 -7.32 5.19 -5.79
N TRP A 223 -7.10 4.94 -4.51
CA TRP A 223 -8.13 4.39 -3.60
C TRP A 223 -9.49 5.11 -3.70
N GLY A 224 -9.52 6.43 -3.86
CA GLY A 224 -10.74 7.23 -4.05
C GLY A 224 -11.40 7.08 -5.42
N ASN A 225 -10.70 6.50 -6.42
CA ASN A 225 -11.14 6.33 -7.81
C ASN A 225 -11.18 4.86 -8.26
N ARG A 226 -11.18 3.91 -7.31
CA ARG A 226 -11.21 2.47 -7.60
C ARG A 226 -12.21 2.04 -8.66
N PRO A 227 -13.49 2.51 -8.68
CA PRO A 227 -14.46 2.07 -9.68
C PRO A 227 -14.04 2.38 -11.12
N TRP A 228 -13.36 3.51 -11.32
CA TRP A 228 -12.87 3.89 -12.66
C TRP A 228 -11.61 3.09 -13.03
N PHE A 229 -10.63 3.08 -12.14
CA PHE A 229 -9.37 2.36 -12.35
C PHE A 229 -9.59 0.85 -12.44
N GLY A 230 -10.51 0.27 -11.66
CA GLY A 230 -10.85 -1.14 -11.71
C GLY A 230 -11.31 -1.58 -13.11
N ARG A 231 -12.16 -0.79 -13.78
CA ARG A 231 -12.56 -1.06 -15.17
C ARG A 231 -11.41 -0.90 -16.18
N ALA A 232 -10.56 0.10 -15.99
CA ALA A 232 -9.41 0.31 -16.86
C ALA A 232 -8.37 -0.80 -16.70
N THR A 233 -8.12 -1.23 -15.47
CA THR A 233 -7.26 -2.37 -15.09
C THR A 233 -7.77 -3.67 -15.72
N GLU A 234 -9.06 -3.96 -15.57
CA GLU A 234 -9.68 -5.17 -16.14
C GLU A 234 -9.56 -5.19 -17.67
N ARG A 235 -9.86 -4.06 -18.33
CA ARG A 235 -9.72 -3.96 -19.80
C ARG A 235 -8.27 -4.15 -20.25
N PHE A 236 -7.31 -3.56 -19.53
CA PHE A 236 -5.91 -3.71 -19.84
C PHE A 236 -5.46 -5.18 -19.72
N LEU A 237 -5.77 -5.84 -18.59
CA LEU A 237 -5.39 -7.24 -18.37
C LEU A 237 -6.05 -8.17 -19.36
N SER A 238 -7.36 -8.00 -19.63
CA SER A 238 -8.08 -8.81 -20.63
C SER A 238 -7.46 -8.67 -22.03
N ARG A 239 -7.11 -7.44 -22.44
CA ARG A 239 -6.46 -7.19 -23.74
C ARG A 239 -5.07 -7.82 -23.78
N ALA A 240 -4.26 -7.66 -22.75
CA ALA A 240 -2.92 -8.25 -22.66
C ALA A 240 -2.96 -9.79 -22.79
N LEU A 241 -3.93 -10.44 -22.12
CA LEU A 241 -4.10 -11.90 -22.19
C LEU A 241 -4.59 -12.37 -23.58
N VAL A 242 -5.57 -11.67 -24.18
CA VAL A 242 -6.08 -12.00 -25.52
C VAL A 242 -5.00 -11.83 -26.59
N GLU A 243 -4.14 -10.84 -26.47
CA GLU A 243 -3.02 -10.60 -27.38
C GLU A 243 -1.80 -11.52 -27.08
N GLY A 244 -1.88 -12.39 -26.07
CA GLY A 244 -0.82 -13.34 -25.73
C GLY A 244 0.45 -12.68 -25.17
N LEU A 245 0.34 -11.49 -24.56
CA LEU A 245 1.50 -10.83 -23.97
C LEU A 245 2.04 -11.63 -22.78
N THR A 246 3.37 -11.67 -22.67
CA THR A 246 4.02 -12.06 -21.43
C THR A 246 3.88 -10.94 -20.38
N PRO A 247 4.08 -11.22 -19.08
CA PRO A 247 4.09 -10.16 -18.05
C PRO A 247 5.07 -9.02 -18.37
N LEU A 248 6.26 -9.36 -18.86
CA LEU A 248 7.25 -8.37 -19.27
C LEU A 248 6.74 -7.53 -20.46
N GLY A 249 6.13 -8.15 -21.47
CA GLY A 249 5.52 -7.43 -22.59
C GLY A 249 4.38 -6.51 -22.15
N ALA A 250 3.57 -6.93 -21.18
CA ALA A 250 2.52 -6.12 -20.61
C ALA A 250 3.09 -4.95 -19.76
N SER A 251 4.18 -5.19 -19.02
CA SER A 251 4.90 -4.15 -18.27
C SER A 251 5.48 -3.08 -19.20
N GLU A 252 6.13 -3.48 -20.30
CA GLU A 252 6.65 -2.53 -21.29
C GLU A 252 5.52 -1.73 -21.97
N ARG A 253 4.38 -2.39 -22.24
CA ARG A 253 3.20 -1.68 -22.78
C ARG A 253 2.70 -0.60 -21.82
N LEU A 254 2.71 -0.82 -20.50
CA LEU A 254 2.30 0.18 -19.52
C LEU A 254 3.18 1.44 -19.52
N LYS A 255 4.43 1.36 -20.00
CA LYS A 255 5.29 2.53 -20.18
C LYS A 255 4.81 3.42 -21.33
N THR A 256 4.29 2.83 -22.39
CA THR A 256 3.87 3.54 -23.61
C THR A 256 2.37 3.84 -23.63
N GLU A 257 1.56 2.96 -23.03
CA GLU A 257 0.11 3.09 -22.93
C GLU A 257 -0.30 3.02 -21.44
N PRO A 258 0.03 4.03 -20.62
CA PRO A 258 -0.27 3.99 -19.19
C PRO A 258 -1.78 4.01 -18.95
N ILE A 259 -2.22 3.30 -17.93
CA ILE A 259 -3.57 3.43 -17.41
C ILE A 259 -3.66 4.80 -16.73
N VAL A 260 -4.17 5.78 -17.45
CA VAL A 260 -4.38 7.14 -16.94
C VAL A 260 -5.84 7.32 -16.57
N GLY A 261 -6.09 7.88 -15.41
CA GLY A 261 -7.39 8.35 -14.98
C GLY A 261 -7.28 9.82 -14.62
N ALA A 262 -8.38 10.51 -14.64
CA ALA A 262 -8.43 11.79 -13.96
C ALA A 262 -8.16 11.51 -12.48
N LEU A 263 -6.90 11.65 -12.07
CA LEU A 263 -6.48 11.74 -10.68
C LEU A 263 -6.95 13.09 -10.12
N ASP A 264 -8.14 13.53 -10.51
CA ASP A 264 -8.83 14.60 -9.80
C ASP A 264 -9.14 14.10 -8.40
N ALA A 265 -8.04 13.91 -7.67
CA ALA A 265 -7.96 13.50 -6.28
C ALA A 265 -8.73 14.43 -5.34
N ARG A 266 -9.40 15.43 -5.88
CA ARG A 266 -10.19 16.42 -5.14
C ARG A 266 -11.55 16.70 -5.79
N ALA A 267 -12.07 15.77 -6.61
CA ALA A 267 -13.46 15.89 -6.97
C ALA A 267 -14.27 15.96 -5.66
N PRO A 268 -15.08 17.01 -5.45
CA PRO A 268 -15.91 17.11 -4.26
C PRO A 268 -16.68 15.80 -4.06
N TRP A 269 -16.81 15.32 -2.83
CA TRP A 269 -17.45 14.04 -2.46
C TRP A 269 -18.81 13.83 -3.15
N TRP A 270 -19.56 14.90 -3.45
CA TRP A 270 -20.82 14.86 -4.16
C TRP A 270 -20.68 14.49 -5.65
N LEU A 271 -19.56 14.86 -6.30
CA LEU A 271 -19.27 14.49 -7.68
C LEU A 271 -18.90 12.99 -7.76
N THR A 272 -18.23 12.46 -6.76
CA THR A 272 -17.95 11.02 -6.62
C THR A 272 -19.26 10.24 -6.44
N ARG A 273 -20.21 10.81 -5.68
CA ARG A 273 -21.54 10.23 -5.47
C ARG A 273 -22.40 10.29 -6.74
N LEU A 274 -22.37 11.39 -7.50
CA LEU A 274 -23.05 11.52 -8.79
C LEU A 274 -22.50 10.54 -9.84
N ARG A 275 -21.19 10.33 -9.88
CA ARG A 275 -20.55 9.36 -10.78
C ARG A 275 -20.97 7.92 -10.47
N ARG A 276 -21.32 7.57 -9.23
CA ARG A 276 -21.91 6.28 -8.86
C ARG A 276 -23.29 6.06 -9.50
N PHE A 277 -24.08 7.11 -9.69
CA PHE A 277 -25.41 7.02 -10.32
C PHE A 277 -25.38 6.96 -11.86
N ILE A 278 -24.34 7.49 -12.49
CA ILE A 278 -24.23 7.61 -13.95
C ILE A 278 -23.43 6.45 -14.58
N SER A 279 -22.65 5.71 -13.80
CA SER A 279 -21.93 4.54 -14.28
C SER A 279 -22.72 3.28 -13.93
N PRO A 280 -23.21 2.48 -14.91
CA PRO A 280 -23.82 1.21 -14.59
C PRO A 280 -22.79 0.36 -13.83
N ALA A 281 -23.13 0.03 -12.60
CA ALA A 281 -22.31 -0.82 -11.74
C ALA A 281 -22.17 -2.18 -12.43
N VAL A 282 -20.93 -2.64 -12.59
CA VAL A 282 -20.69 -4.09 -12.58
C VAL A 282 -21.11 -4.54 -11.18
N PRO A 283 -21.98 -5.56 -11.03
CA PRO A 283 -22.35 -6.04 -9.72
C PRO A 283 -21.08 -6.51 -9.00
N ASP A 284 -20.67 -5.76 -8.04
CA ASP A 284 -19.62 -6.13 -7.11
C ASP A 284 -20.37 -6.52 -5.84
N ASP A 285 -20.65 -7.82 -5.70
CA ASP A 285 -21.47 -8.37 -4.61
C ASP A 285 -20.83 -8.13 -3.23
N ASP A 286 -19.62 -7.51 -3.19
CA ASP A 286 -18.80 -7.37 -1.99
C ASP A 286 -18.66 -5.93 -1.44
N ILE A 287 -19.27 -4.91 -2.04
CA ILE A 287 -19.13 -3.51 -1.57
C ILE A 287 -20.00 -3.21 -0.33
N HIS A 288 -21.01 -4.01 -0.06
CA HIS A 288 -21.98 -3.73 1.01
C HIS A 288 -21.45 -3.86 2.44
N GLU A 289 -20.37 -4.60 2.67
CA GLU A 289 -19.85 -4.79 4.05
C GLU A 289 -19.06 -3.60 4.63
N LEU A 290 -18.55 -2.72 3.80
CA LEU A 290 -17.75 -1.57 4.26
C LEU A 290 -18.55 -0.27 4.41
N ASP A 291 -19.69 -0.13 3.71
CA ASP A 291 -20.54 1.07 3.81
C ASP A 291 -21.47 1.03 5.03
N ASP A 292 -21.90 -0.14 5.48
CA ASP A 292 -22.77 -0.29 6.66
C ASP A 292 -22.09 0.07 8.00
N ARG A 293 -20.76 0.17 8.04
CA ARG A 293 -20.01 0.60 9.23
C ARG A 293 -19.77 2.12 9.31
N ARG A 294 -20.21 2.88 8.30
CA ARG A 294 -20.05 4.36 8.28
C ARG A 294 -21.23 5.13 8.86
N GLU A 295 -22.37 4.46 9.10
CA GLU A 295 -23.61 5.11 9.59
C GLU A 295 -23.99 4.73 11.03
N ARG A 296 -23.15 4.02 11.78
CA ARG A 296 -23.39 3.74 13.20
C ARG A 296 -22.37 4.38 14.12
#